data_8f9fe0d9d629ebebe353f4bd30e96c64
#
_entry.id   8f9fe0d9d629ebebe353f4bd30e96c64
#
_cell.length_a   1.000
_cell.length_b   1.000
_cell.length_c   1.000
_cell.angle_alpha   90.00
_cell.angle_beta   90.00
_cell.angle_gamma   90.00
#
_symmetry.space_group_name_H-M   'P 1'
#
loop_
_entity.id
_entity.type
_entity.pdbx_description
1 polymer ?
#
loop_
_entity_poly.entity_id
_entity_poly.type
_entity_poly.pdbx_seq_one_letter_code
_entity_poly.pdbx_strand_id
1 'polypeptide(L)'
;RGLEMCIRDRVSIMDRFMSENPFDTLQTVCDTDHIKTMQEAVREVFVHPCVKEYIADMILATRNNSRIQVGASSRGTVGLLRLSQAYAAMEGRTFVRPDDVRYMAPYVLAHRVIMAGHMDEKKEKAVIRELVDQIAVPVEDWEN
;
A
#
# COMPACT_ATOMS: atom_id res chain seq x y z
N ARG A 1 10.97 -11.58 -16.03
CA ARG A 1 12.27 -10.85 -16.12
C ARG A 1 12.56 -10.24 -14.75
N GLY A 2 13.16 -10.97 -13.80
CA GLY A 2 13.39 -10.47 -12.45
C GLY A 2 14.19 -11.38 -11.55
N LEU A 3 14.94 -12.35 -12.06
CA LEU A 3 15.70 -13.29 -11.23
C LEU A 3 17.13 -13.55 -11.72
N GLU A 4 17.58 -12.81 -12.67
CA GLU A 4 19.00 -12.78 -13.02
C GLU A 4 19.55 -11.39 -12.71
N MET A 5 19.76 -11.13 -11.43
CA MET A 5 20.88 -10.26 -11.09
C MET A 5 22.09 -10.98 -11.65
N CYS A 6 22.53 -10.50 -12.81
CA CYS A 6 23.54 -11.12 -13.64
C CYS A 6 24.77 -11.39 -12.76
N ILE A 7 25.48 -12.50 -12.98
CA ILE A 7 26.77 -12.76 -12.31
C ILE A 7 27.65 -11.53 -12.36
N ARG A 8 27.58 -10.79 -13.47
CA ARG A 8 28.27 -9.51 -13.69
C ARG A 8 27.89 -8.43 -12.67
N ASP A 9 26.59 -8.32 -12.30
CA ASP A 9 26.14 -7.34 -11.30
C ASP A 9 26.65 -7.70 -9.90
N ARG A 10 26.70 -9.00 -9.59
CA ARG A 10 27.27 -9.48 -8.31
C ARG A 10 28.76 -9.25 -8.23
N VAL A 11 29.49 -9.46 -9.32
CA VAL A 11 30.93 -9.15 -9.40
C VAL A 11 31.13 -7.64 -9.23
N SER A 12 30.36 -6.81 -9.93
CA SER A 12 30.42 -5.35 -9.78
C SER A 12 30.14 -4.86 -8.36
N ILE A 13 29.22 -5.53 -7.63
CA ILE A 13 28.98 -5.25 -6.22
C ILE A 13 30.22 -5.58 -5.39
N MET A 14 30.82 -6.77 -5.59
CA MET A 14 32.04 -7.16 -4.87
C MET A 14 33.18 -6.21 -5.14
N ASP A 15 33.40 -5.82 -6.40
CA ASP A 15 34.47 -4.88 -6.79
C ASP A 15 34.31 -3.52 -6.10
N ARG A 16 33.08 -3.00 -5.98
CA ARG A 16 32.82 -1.76 -5.24
C ARG A 16 33.20 -1.86 -3.76
N PHE A 17 32.85 -2.98 -3.10
CA PHE A 17 33.16 -3.17 -1.69
C PHE A 17 34.64 -3.47 -1.44
N MET A 18 35.41 -3.86 -2.47
CA MET A 18 36.87 -4.06 -2.36
C MET A 18 37.66 -2.76 -2.46
N SER A 19 37.17 -1.76 -3.20
CA SER A 19 37.87 -0.51 -3.41
C SER A 19 37.49 0.55 -2.36
N GLU A 20 36.22 0.75 -2.09
CA GLU A 20 35.74 1.71 -1.11
C GLU A 20 34.40 1.21 -0.55
N ASN A 21 34.08 1.54 0.72
CA ASN A 21 32.78 1.24 1.27
C ASN A 21 31.72 2.18 0.65
N PRO A 22 30.76 1.69 -0.17
CA PRO A 22 29.78 2.56 -0.82
C PRO A 22 28.92 3.36 0.15
N PHE A 23 28.84 2.93 1.41
CA PHE A 23 28.08 3.63 2.45
C PHE A 23 28.72 4.95 2.88
N ASP A 24 30.06 5.09 2.70
CA ASP A 24 30.79 6.30 3.09
C ASP A 24 30.50 7.48 2.14
N THR A 25 29.98 7.18 0.95
CA THR A 25 29.57 8.18 -0.05
C THR A 25 28.11 8.63 0.09
N LEU A 26 27.33 8.03 0.98
CA LEU A 26 25.93 8.39 1.20
C LEU A 26 25.83 9.75 1.86
N GLN A 27 24.98 10.59 1.27
CA GLN A 27 24.66 11.89 1.84
C GLN A 27 23.28 11.84 2.53
N THR A 28 23.13 12.59 3.61
CA THR A 28 21.84 12.75 4.26
C THR A 28 20.88 13.47 3.31
N VAL A 29 19.75 12.82 2.98
CA VAL A 29 18.72 13.37 2.11
C VAL A 29 17.67 14.16 2.92
N CYS A 30 17.36 13.68 4.12
CA CYS A 30 16.45 14.33 5.06
C CYS A 30 16.81 13.93 6.49
N ASP A 31 16.41 14.73 7.44
CA ASP A 31 16.53 14.44 8.87
C ASP A 31 15.23 13.89 9.46
N THR A 32 15.25 13.56 10.73
CA THR A 32 14.11 13.01 11.46
C THR A 32 12.94 13.99 11.58
N ASP A 33 13.21 15.29 11.61
CA ASP A 33 12.18 16.31 11.74
C ASP A 33 11.45 16.54 10.41
N HIS A 34 12.16 16.44 9.28
CA HIS A 34 11.51 16.36 7.97
C HIS A 34 10.55 15.17 7.87
N ILE A 35 10.96 13.98 8.35
CA ILE A 35 10.08 12.81 8.34
C ILE A 35 8.83 13.01 9.21
N LYS A 36 8.97 13.61 10.40
CA LYS A 36 7.82 13.92 11.27
C LYS A 36 6.87 14.89 10.60
N THR A 37 7.39 15.96 10.00
CA THR A 37 6.59 16.95 9.27
C THR A 37 5.82 16.31 8.13
N MET A 38 6.46 15.40 7.35
CA MET A 38 5.76 14.64 6.30
C MET A 38 4.65 13.75 6.88
N GLN A 39 4.90 13.08 8.02
CA GLN A 39 3.89 12.25 8.67
C GLN A 39 2.69 13.06 9.18
N GLU A 40 2.92 14.28 9.65
CA GLU A 40 1.86 15.20 10.05
C GLU A 40 1.07 15.68 8.82
N ALA A 41 1.74 16.12 7.76
CA ALA A 41 1.10 16.52 6.53
C ALA A 41 0.23 15.42 5.90
N VAL A 42 0.66 14.17 5.95
CA VAL A 42 -0.16 13.03 5.48
C VAL A 42 -1.45 12.88 6.28
N ARG A 43 -1.46 13.22 7.57
CA ARG A 43 -2.67 13.15 8.41
C ARG A 43 -3.71 14.20 8.05
N GLU A 44 -3.28 15.32 7.48
CA GLU A 44 -4.15 16.43 7.05
C GLU A 44 -4.82 16.16 5.69
N VAL A 45 -4.38 15.12 4.96
CA VAL A 45 -5.02 14.74 3.69
C VAL A 45 -6.47 14.35 3.94
N PHE A 46 -7.39 15.08 3.31
CA PHE A 46 -8.82 14.93 3.51
C PHE A 46 -9.33 13.57 2.99
N VAL A 47 -10.24 12.95 3.73
CA VAL A 47 -10.90 11.71 3.34
C VAL A 47 -12.41 11.90 3.47
N HIS A 48 -13.09 11.97 2.33
CA HIS A 48 -14.54 12.13 2.30
C HIS A 48 -15.26 10.96 3.01
N PRO A 49 -16.43 11.18 3.66
CA PRO A 49 -17.17 10.13 4.32
C PRO A 49 -17.45 8.91 3.43
N CYS A 50 -17.87 9.10 2.16
CA CYS A 50 -18.10 8.00 1.23
C CYS A 50 -16.86 7.14 0.96
N VAL A 51 -15.66 7.72 0.98
CA VAL A 51 -14.40 6.97 0.84
C VAL A 51 -14.12 6.15 2.10
N LYS A 52 -14.49 6.66 3.28
CA LYS A 52 -14.38 5.90 4.54
C LYS A 52 -15.33 4.70 4.55
N GLU A 53 -16.58 4.88 4.07
CA GLU A 53 -17.55 3.80 3.89
C GLU A 53 -17.03 2.76 2.89
N TYR A 54 -16.49 3.21 1.76
CA TYR A 54 -15.88 2.34 0.75
C TYR A 54 -14.73 1.49 1.32
N ILE A 55 -13.89 2.06 2.18
CA ILE A 55 -12.87 1.30 2.91
C ILE A 55 -13.51 0.26 3.82
N ALA A 56 -14.58 0.62 4.54
CA ALA A 56 -15.29 -0.30 5.42
C ALA A 56 -15.92 -1.47 4.65
N ASP A 57 -16.51 -1.20 3.48
CA ASP A 57 -17.08 -2.22 2.59
C ASP A 57 -16.00 -3.19 2.08
N MET A 58 -14.82 -2.69 1.73
CA MET A 58 -13.68 -3.56 1.36
C MET A 58 -13.29 -4.50 2.51
N ILE A 59 -13.22 -3.99 3.73
CA ILE A 59 -12.89 -4.82 4.90
C ILE A 59 -13.99 -5.86 5.14
N LEU A 60 -15.27 -5.47 5.04
CA LEU A 60 -16.40 -6.38 5.20
C LEU A 60 -16.39 -7.46 4.11
N ALA A 61 -16.11 -7.09 2.86
CA ALA A 61 -16.01 -8.03 1.76
C ALA A 61 -14.92 -9.10 1.99
N THR A 62 -13.80 -8.75 2.63
CA THR A 62 -12.78 -9.75 2.99
C THR A 62 -13.30 -10.83 3.95
N ARG A 63 -14.31 -10.49 4.79
CA ARG A 63 -14.90 -11.43 5.77
C ARG A 63 -15.95 -12.34 5.13
N ASN A 64 -16.54 -11.91 4.02
CA ASN A 64 -17.62 -12.60 3.34
C ASN A 64 -17.16 -13.33 2.07
N ASN A 65 -15.85 -13.46 1.83
CA ASN A 65 -15.30 -14.13 0.66
C ASN A 65 -14.90 -15.57 0.99
N SER A 66 -15.39 -16.53 0.22
CA SER A 66 -15.10 -17.96 0.43
C SER A 66 -13.64 -18.37 0.30
N ARG A 67 -12.84 -17.56 -0.38
CA ARG A 67 -11.38 -17.80 -0.54
C ARG A 67 -10.56 -17.24 0.64
N ILE A 68 -11.22 -16.54 1.58
CA ILE A 68 -10.59 -15.94 2.75
C ILE A 68 -11.15 -16.62 3.99
N GLN A 69 -10.29 -17.30 4.75
CA GLN A 69 -10.66 -17.97 5.98
C GLN A 69 -10.83 -16.97 7.14
N VAL A 70 -9.94 -15.99 7.23
CA VAL A 70 -10.01 -14.91 8.23
C VAL A 70 -9.85 -13.58 7.53
N GLY A 71 -10.88 -12.77 7.55
CA GLY A 71 -10.91 -11.43 6.96
C GLY A 71 -10.09 -10.41 7.75
N ALA A 72 -9.87 -9.26 7.14
CA ALA A 72 -9.08 -8.19 7.73
C ALA A 72 -9.73 -7.61 9.00
N SER A 73 -8.89 -7.23 9.96
CA SER A 73 -9.28 -6.60 11.21
C SER A 73 -9.36 -5.06 11.07
N SER A 74 -9.78 -4.37 12.16
CA SER A 74 -9.76 -2.91 12.26
C SER A 74 -8.37 -2.30 12.02
N ARG A 75 -7.28 -3.03 12.29
CA ARG A 75 -5.93 -2.61 11.92
C ARG A 75 -5.76 -2.53 10.39
N GLY A 76 -6.43 -3.41 9.65
CA GLY A 76 -6.49 -3.34 8.18
C GLY A 76 -7.20 -2.08 7.70
N THR A 77 -8.32 -1.71 8.33
CA THR A 77 -9.07 -0.48 8.03
C THR A 77 -8.19 0.76 8.20
N VAL A 78 -7.57 0.90 9.37
CA VAL A 78 -6.68 2.05 9.66
C VAL A 78 -5.45 2.05 8.75
N GLY A 79 -4.88 0.87 8.48
CA GLY A 79 -3.74 0.73 7.57
C GLY A 79 -4.08 1.19 6.16
N LEU A 80 -5.24 0.77 5.63
CA LEU A 80 -5.68 1.16 4.28
C LEU A 80 -5.97 2.66 4.21
N LEU A 81 -6.66 3.23 5.20
CA LEU A 81 -6.88 4.67 5.30
C LEU A 81 -5.57 5.46 5.24
N ARG A 82 -4.61 5.12 6.11
CA ARG A 82 -3.33 5.84 6.21
C ARG A 82 -2.48 5.71 4.95
N LEU A 83 -2.44 4.51 4.36
CA LEU A 83 -1.66 4.32 3.15
C LEU A 83 -2.28 5.04 1.95
N SER A 84 -3.62 5.11 1.86
CA SER A 84 -4.31 5.90 0.84
C SER A 84 -4.06 7.41 1.00
N GLN A 85 -4.04 7.92 2.25
CA GLN A 85 -3.66 9.31 2.52
C GLN A 85 -2.20 9.58 2.09
N ALA A 86 -1.27 8.70 2.44
CA ALA A 86 0.13 8.84 2.07
C ALA A 86 0.31 8.81 0.54
N TYR A 87 -0.39 7.91 -0.14
CA TYR A 87 -0.35 7.81 -1.60
C TYR A 87 -0.90 9.09 -2.28
N ALA A 88 -2.03 9.62 -1.80
CA ALA A 88 -2.59 10.86 -2.31
C ALA A 88 -1.61 12.04 -2.11
N ALA A 89 -0.96 12.13 -0.94
CA ALA A 89 0.07 13.13 -0.65
C ALA A 89 1.28 13.02 -1.60
N MET A 90 1.76 11.80 -1.86
CA MET A 90 2.86 11.54 -2.81
C MET A 90 2.51 11.95 -4.25
N GLU A 91 1.22 11.85 -4.61
CA GLU A 91 0.68 12.33 -5.89
C GLU A 91 0.37 13.85 -5.89
N GLY A 92 0.77 14.57 -4.85
CA GLY A 92 0.58 16.03 -4.71
C GLY A 92 -0.86 16.45 -4.43
N ARG A 93 -1.72 15.54 -3.94
CA ARG A 93 -3.13 15.82 -3.66
C ARG A 93 -3.39 15.99 -2.16
N THR A 94 -4.33 16.86 -1.84
CA THR A 94 -4.80 17.13 -0.47
C THR A 94 -6.02 16.30 -0.08
N PHE A 95 -6.48 15.40 -0.95
CA PHE A 95 -7.64 14.53 -0.72
C PHE A 95 -7.43 13.14 -1.33
N VAL A 96 -8.07 12.14 -0.72
CA VAL A 96 -8.04 10.73 -1.16
C VAL A 96 -9.17 10.47 -2.14
N ARG A 97 -8.87 9.83 -3.26
CA ARG A 97 -9.84 9.31 -4.23
C ARG A 97 -10.12 7.83 -3.99
N PRO A 98 -11.30 7.32 -4.38
CA PRO A 98 -11.60 5.88 -4.34
C PRO A 98 -10.54 5.02 -5.06
N ASP A 99 -9.98 5.50 -6.17
CA ASP A 99 -8.94 4.81 -6.92
C ASP A 99 -7.64 4.62 -6.11
N ASP A 100 -7.31 5.56 -5.23
CA ASP A 100 -6.15 5.44 -4.33
C ASP A 100 -6.34 4.28 -3.36
N VAL A 101 -7.56 4.14 -2.83
CA VAL A 101 -7.93 3.04 -1.95
C VAL A 101 -7.86 1.70 -2.69
N ARG A 102 -8.41 1.63 -3.90
CA ARG A 102 -8.36 0.42 -4.75
C ARG A 102 -6.92 0.02 -5.04
N TYR A 103 -6.09 0.97 -5.41
CA TYR A 103 -4.69 0.72 -5.73
C TYR A 103 -3.91 0.20 -4.53
N MET A 104 -4.15 0.75 -3.33
CA MET A 104 -3.45 0.39 -2.11
C MET A 104 -3.97 -0.88 -1.44
N ALA A 105 -5.23 -1.27 -1.67
CA ALA A 105 -5.85 -2.40 -0.99
C ALA A 105 -5.06 -3.72 -1.08
N PRO A 106 -4.54 -4.17 -2.23
CA PRO A 106 -3.76 -5.40 -2.31
C PRO A 106 -2.48 -5.37 -1.47
N TYR A 107 -1.86 -4.22 -1.34
CA TYR A 107 -0.62 -4.06 -0.56
C TYR A 107 -0.84 -4.04 0.94
N VAL A 108 -2.02 -3.57 1.37
CA VAL A 108 -2.38 -3.51 2.80
C VAL A 108 -3.06 -4.79 3.26
N LEU A 109 -3.96 -5.35 2.45
CA LEU A 109 -4.87 -6.41 2.90
C LEU A 109 -4.32 -7.81 2.67
N ALA A 110 -3.50 -8.08 1.65
CA ALA A 110 -3.03 -9.42 1.35
C ALA A 110 -2.32 -10.07 2.56
N HIS A 111 -1.46 -9.34 3.26
CA HIS A 111 -0.76 -9.83 4.45
C HIS A 111 -1.55 -9.68 5.77
N ARG A 112 -2.83 -9.28 5.71
CA ARG A 112 -3.73 -9.07 6.88
C ARG A 112 -4.96 -9.93 6.86
N VAL A 113 -5.05 -10.85 5.91
CA VAL A 113 -6.08 -11.87 5.78
C VAL A 113 -5.42 -13.25 5.84
N ILE A 114 -6.18 -14.28 6.18
CA ILE A 114 -5.74 -15.66 6.07
C ILE A 114 -6.55 -16.29 4.95
N MET A 115 -5.88 -16.78 3.92
CA MET A 115 -6.52 -17.43 2.79
C MET A 115 -7.03 -18.83 3.14
N ALA A 116 -8.10 -19.24 2.51
CA ALA A 116 -8.61 -20.61 2.58
C ALA A 116 -7.74 -21.51 1.69
N GLY A 117 -6.58 -21.94 2.21
CA GLY A 117 -5.59 -22.76 1.51
C GLY A 117 -4.25 -22.04 1.32
N HIS A 118 -3.26 -22.81 0.87
CA HIS A 118 -1.90 -22.29 0.68
C HIS A 118 -1.80 -21.51 -0.65
N MET A 119 -1.47 -20.24 -0.58
CA MET A 119 -1.25 -19.37 -1.74
C MET A 119 0.09 -18.65 -1.61
N ASP A 120 0.68 -18.30 -2.74
CA ASP A 120 1.81 -17.39 -2.79
C ASP A 120 1.32 -15.93 -2.72
N GLU A 121 2.20 -15.01 -2.34
CA GLU A 121 1.89 -13.58 -2.18
C GLU A 121 1.25 -12.97 -3.45
N LYS A 122 1.67 -13.42 -4.63
CA LYS A 122 1.13 -12.92 -5.90
C LYS A 122 -0.33 -13.30 -6.08
N LYS A 123 -0.69 -14.52 -5.72
CA LYS A 123 -2.07 -15.02 -5.77
C LYS A 123 -2.93 -14.37 -4.69
N GLU A 124 -2.40 -14.18 -3.49
CA GLU A 124 -3.10 -13.44 -2.42
C GLU A 124 -3.47 -12.02 -2.86
N LYS A 125 -2.52 -11.29 -3.45
CA LYS A 125 -2.77 -9.95 -4.01
C LYS A 125 -3.79 -9.98 -5.15
N ALA A 126 -3.79 -11.03 -5.99
CA ALA A 126 -4.77 -11.17 -7.05
C ALA A 126 -6.18 -11.39 -6.49
N VAL A 127 -6.33 -12.23 -5.47
CA VAL A 127 -7.63 -12.44 -4.79
C VAL A 127 -8.18 -11.14 -4.22
N ILE A 128 -7.33 -10.33 -3.59
CA ILE A 128 -7.76 -9.02 -3.05
C ILE A 128 -8.13 -8.05 -4.18
N ARG A 129 -7.40 -8.02 -5.30
CA ARG A 129 -7.78 -7.17 -6.46
C ARG A 129 -9.14 -7.56 -7.01
N GLU A 130 -9.37 -8.82 -7.29
CA GLU A 130 -10.66 -9.31 -7.78
C GLU A 130 -11.81 -8.99 -6.82
N LEU A 131 -11.57 -9.10 -5.51
CA LEU A 131 -12.55 -8.75 -4.49
C LEU A 131 -12.88 -7.25 -4.53
N VAL A 132 -11.85 -6.40 -4.59
CA VAL A 132 -12.01 -4.94 -4.61
C VAL A 132 -12.71 -4.47 -5.90
N ASP A 133 -12.45 -5.13 -7.03
CA ASP A 133 -13.07 -4.82 -8.33
C ASP A 133 -14.58 -5.11 -8.35
N GLN A 134 -15.09 -5.93 -7.43
CA GLN A 134 -16.51 -6.23 -7.28
C GLN A 134 -17.28 -5.22 -6.41
N ILE A 135 -16.56 -4.35 -5.71
CA ILE A 135 -17.17 -3.36 -4.81
C ILE A 135 -17.50 -2.10 -5.61
N ALA A 136 -18.74 -1.65 -5.51
CA ALA A 136 -19.18 -0.44 -6.18
C ALA A 136 -18.35 0.76 -5.73
N VAL A 137 -17.81 1.50 -6.71
CA VAL A 137 -17.09 2.75 -6.43
C VAL A 137 -18.13 3.80 -6.05
N PRO A 138 -17.92 4.55 -4.95
CA PRO A 138 -18.85 5.62 -4.59
C PRO A 138 -18.87 6.68 -5.70
N VAL A 139 -20.07 6.95 -6.20
CA VAL A 139 -20.34 7.98 -7.19
C VAL A 139 -21.12 9.07 -6.44
N GLU A 140 -20.43 10.05 -5.93
CA GLU A 140 -21.07 11.23 -5.35
C GLU A 140 -20.69 12.46 -6.17
N ASP A 141 -21.65 13.40 -6.29
CA ASP A 141 -21.39 14.72 -6.82
C ASP A 141 -20.46 15.46 -5.85
N TRP A 142 -19.20 15.64 -6.26
CA TRP A 142 -18.14 16.28 -5.47
C TRP A 142 -18.32 17.81 -5.35
N GLU A 143 -19.50 18.34 -5.73
CA GLU A 143 -19.83 19.76 -5.80
C GLU A 143 -20.52 20.32 -4.54
N ASN A 144 -20.47 19.59 -3.39
CA ASN A 144 -21.02 20.12 -2.13
C ASN A 144 -19.97 20.12 -1.01
#